data_d86fcf7734fac4c589e648fbc0397426
#
_entry.id   d86fcf7734fac4c589e648fbc0397426
#
_cell.length_a   1.000
_cell.length_b   1.000
_cell.length_c   1.000
_cell.angle_alpha   90.00
_cell.angle_beta   90.00
_cell.angle_gamma   90.00
#
_symmetry.space_group_name_H-M   'P 1'
#
loop_
_entity.id
_entity.type
_entity.pdbx_description
1 polymer ?
#
loop_
_entity_poly.entity_id
_entity_poly.type
_entity_poly.pdbx_seq_one_letter_code
_entity_poly.pdbx_strand_id
1 'polypeptide(L)'
;MQIKTSRKSGFTLVEIMIVVAIIGLLAAIAIPNFVKARTTSQQNACINNLRQVDGAIQQWALEFKKDPAATVTETDVTPYLKNSVVCPSGGTVFSDSYTLATVADRPICKKVPATHVLP
;
A
#
# COMPACT_ATOMS: atom_id res chain seq x y z
N MET A 1 -35.69 47.40 -37.99
CA MET A 1 -34.68 46.96 -37.00
C MET A 1 -34.91 45.46 -36.75
N GLN A 2 -34.12 44.60 -37.37
CA GLN A 2 -34.27 43.12 -37.16
C GLN A 2 -33.44 42.70 -35.96
N ILE A 3 -34.12 42.23 -34.92
CA ILE A 3 -33.47 41.65 -33.76
C ILE A 3 -33.02 40.23 -34.17
N LYS A 4 -31.72 40.05 -34.38
CA LYS A 4 -31.11 38.74 -34.57
C LYS A 4 -31.16 37.98 -33.24
N THR A 5 -32.15 37.12 -33.05
CA THR A 5 -32.17 36.18 -31.95
C THR A 5 -31.06 35.17 -32.18
N SER A 6 -29.97 35.31 -31.44
CA SER A 6 -28.91 34.32 -31.35
C SER A 6 -29.53 33.04 -30.79
N ARG A 7 -29.68 32.00 -31.63
CA ARG A 7 -30.06 30.68 -31.19
C ARG A 7 -28.89 30.13 -30.36
N LYS A 8 -29.00 30.20 -29.07
CA LYS A 8 -28.10 29.45 -28.18
C LYS A 8 -28.41 27.98 -28.37
N SER A 9 -27.52 27.25 -29.05
CA SER A 9 -27.60 25.79 -29.12
C SER A 9 -27.24 25.23 -27.76
N GLY A 10 -28.23 24.68 -27.03
CA GLY A 10 -28.02 23.95 -25.79
C GLY A 10 -27.87 22.44 -26.06
N PHE A 11 -27.32 21.72 -25.10
CA PHE A 11 -27.26 20.26 -25.14
C PHE A 11 -28.68 19.68 -25.02
N THR A 12 -28.92 18.58 -25.74
CA THR A 12 -30.17 17.84 -25.58
C THR A 12 -30.13 16.94 -24.35
N LEU A 13 -31.29 16.63 -23.79
CA LEU A 13 -31.43 15.70 -22.66
C LEU A 13 -30.83 14.31 -22.98
N VAL A 14 -31.06 13.84 -24.21
CA VAL A 14 -30.56 12.52 -24.68
C VAL A 14 -29.03 12.51 -24.75
N GLU A 15 -28.39 13.56 -25.20
CA GLU A 15 -26.92 13.68 -25.25
C GLU A 15 -26.30 13.51 -23.86
N ILE A 16 -26.85 14.19 -22.86
CA ILE A 16 -26.37 14.09 -21.48
C ILE A 16 -26.69 12.71 -20.91
N MET A 17 -27.84 12.12 -21.20
CA MET A 17 -28.18 10.75 -20.74
C MET A 17 -27.23 9.72 -21.30
N ILE A 18 -26.86 9.79 -22.56
CA ILE A 18 -25.88 8.87 -23.19
C ILE A 18 -24.52 9.01 -22.53
N VAL A 19 -24.04 10.21 -22.31
CA VAL A 19 -22.74 10.48 -21.67
C VAL A 19 -22.69 9.90 -20.26
N VAL A 20 -23.72 10.17 -19.46
CA VAL A 20 -23.81 9.65 -18.09
C VAL A 20 -23.89 8.11 -18.08
N ALA A 21 -24.63 7.51 -19.01
CA ALA A 21 -24.74 6.07 -19.13
C ALA A 21 -23.39 5.42 -19.47
N ILE A 22 -22.61 6.00 -20.37
CA ILE A 22 -21.28 5.50 -20.73
C ILE A 22 -20.31 5.66 -19.56
N ILE A 23 -20.29 6.79 -18.90
CA ILE A 23 -19.45 7.02 -17.70
C ILE A 23 -19.79 6.02 -16.60
N GLY A 24 -21.08 5.79 -16.34
CA GLY A 24 -21.54 4.82 -15.35
C GLY A 24 -21.12 3.40 -15.67
N LEU A 25 -21.20 2.99 -16.94
CA LEU A 25 -20.78 1.67 -17.38
C LEU A 25 -19.27 1.48 -17.23
N LEU A 26 -18.47 2.46 -17.66
CA LEU A 26 -17.02 2.42 -17.52
C LEU A 26 -16.59 2.42 -16.04
N ALA A 27 -17.24 3.21 -15.21
CA ALA A 27 -16.99 3.27 -13.77
C ALA A 27 -17.32 1.93 -13.09
N ALA A 28 -18.39 1.27 -13.48
CA ALA A 28 -18.79 -0.04 -12.94
C ALA A 28 -17.72 -1.12 -13.16
N ILE A 29 -16.97 -1.03 -14.26
CA ILE A 29 -15.87 -1.97 -14.57
C ILE A 29 -14.56 -1.51 -13.90
N ALA A 30 -14.26 -0.22 -13.93
CA ALA A 30 -12.98 0.34 -13.52
C ALA A 30 -12.80 0.35 -11.99
N ILE A 31 -13.83 0.68 -11.23
CA ILE A 31 -13.75 0.84 -9.77
C ILE A 31 -13.38 -0.48 -9.06
N PRO A 32 -14.02 -1.63 -9.32
CA PRO A 32 -13.62 -2.89 -8.69
C PRO A 32 -12.18 -3.30 -9.01
N ASN A 33 -11.73 -3.11 -10.26
CA ASN A 33 -10.39 -3.41 -10.69
C ASN A 33 -9.34 -2.50 -10.01
N PHE A 34 -9.66 -1.23 -9.85
CA PHE A 34 -8.80 -0.27 -9.15
C PHE A 34 -8.62 -0.63 -7.67
N VAL A 35 -9.70 -1.00 -6.98
CA VAL A 35 -9.65 -1.41 -5.56
C VAL A 35 -8.77 -2.66 -5.40
N LYS A 36 -8.93 -3.66 -6.26
CA LYS A 36 -8.10 -4.86 -6.26
C LYS A 36 -6.63 -4.55 -6.53
N ALA A 37 -6.35 -3.71 -7.51
CA ALA A 37 -4.98 -3.29 -7.85
C ALA A 37 -4.32 -2.54 -6.69
N ARG A 38 -5.05 -1.67 -6.00
CA ARG A 38 -4.59 -0.95 -4.81
C ARG A 38 -4.23 -1.92 -3.69
N THR A 39 -5.10 -2.88 -3.38
CA THR A 39 -4.86 -3.88 -2.34
C THR A 39 -3.61 -4.71 -2.64
N THR A 40 -3.46 -5.17 -3.87
CA THR A 40 -2.28 -5.93 -4.32
C THR A 40 -1.01 -5.09 -4.23
N SER A 41 -1.07 -3.82 -4.60
CA SER A 41 0.06 -2.89 -4.50
C SER A 41 0.49 -2.66 -3.05
N GLN A 42 -0.46 -2.48 -2.14
CA GLN A 42 -0.19 -2.35 -0.70
C GLN A 42 0.42 -3.62 -0.13
N GLN A 43 -0.07 -4.79 -0.54
CA GLN A 43 0.50 -6.08 -0.14
C GLN A 43 1.96 -6.21 -0.59
N ASN A 44 2.24 -5.95 -1.85
CA ASN A 44 3.60 -6.03 -2.41
C ASN A 44 4.55 -5.04 -1.75
N ALA A 45 4.10 -3.82 -1.49
CA ALA A 45 4.88 -2.82 -0.77
C ALA A 45 5.18 -3.25 0.67
N CYS A 46 4.22 -3.82 1.37
CA CYS A 46 4.41 -4.34 2.72
C CYS A 46 5.39 -5.53 2.74
N ILE A 47 5.27 -6.46 1.80
CA ILE A 47 6.21 -7.60 1.67
C ILE A 47 7.63 -7.09 1.38
N ASN A 48 7.78 -6.07 0.54
CA ASN A 48 9.08 -5.44 0.28
C ASN A 48 9.66 -4.80 1.55
N ASN A 49 8.83 -4.14 2.34
CA ASN A 49 9.22 -3.59 3.64
C ASN A 49 9.67 -4.68 4.60
N LEU A 50 8.96 -5.80 4.66
CA LEU A 50 9.34 -6.96 5.46
C LEU A 50 10.70 -7.54 5.05
N ARG A 51 10.99 -7.58 3.74
CA ARG A 51 12.31 -7.99 3.24
C ARG A 51 13.42 -7.05 3.70
N GLN A 52 13.16 -5.75 3.68
CA GLN A 52 14.13 -4.75 4.17
C GLN A 52 14.38 -4.93 5.67
N VAL A 53 13.34 -5.14 6.44
CA VAL A 53 13.44 -5.38 7.90
C VAL A 53 14.20 -6.69 8.18
N ASP A 54 13.90 -7.76 7.47
CA ASP A 54 14.61 -9.04 7.60
C ASP A 54 16.09 -8.89 7.25
N GLY A 55 16.41 -8.18 6.17
CA GLY A 55 17.79 -7.85 5.81
C GLY A 55 18.51 -7.05 6.88
N ALA A 56 17.84 -6.09 7.50
CA ALA A 56 18.38 -5.30 8.62
C ALA A 56 18.65 -6.18 9.86
N ILE A 57 17.77 -7.10 10.16
CA ILE A 57 17.95 -8.08 11.27
C ILE A 57 19.20 -8.92 11.03
N GLN A 58 19.35 -9.46 9.81
CA GLN A 58 20.51 -10.31 9.49
C GLN A 58 21.80 -9.52 9.52
N GLN A 59 21.81 -8.29 9.04
CA GLN A 59 22.97 -7.41 9.08
C GLN A 59 23.39 -7.07 10.51
N TRP A 60 22.43 -6.70 11.35
CA TRP A 60 22.67 -6.44 12.77
C TRP A 60 23.22 -7.69 13.47
N ALA A 61 22.63 -8.87 13.21
CA ALA A 61 23.08 -10.13 13.80
C ALA A 61 24.52 -10.48 13.40
N LEU A 62 24.89 -10.26 12.15
CA LEU A 62 26.26 -10.48 11.66
C LEU A 62 27.26 -9.51 12.29
N GLU A 63 26.90 -8.24 12.39
CA GLU A 63 27.78 -7.21 12.93
C GLU A 63 28.06 -7.41 14.43
N PHE A 64 27.03 -7.75 15.19
CA PHE A 64 27.14 -7.98 16.64
C PHE A 64 27.31 -9.47 17.03
N LYS A 65 27.50 -10.36 16.06
CA LYS A 65 27.68 -11.81 16.27
C LYS A 65 26.59 -12.40 17.17
N LYS A 66 25.34 -12.09 16.87
CA LYS A 66 24.18 -12.56 17.63
C LYS A 66 23.78 -13.99 17.23
N ASP A 67 23.35 -14.74 18.22
CA ASP A 67 22.78 -16.08 17.99
C ASP A 67 21.42 -16.02 17.30
N PRO A 68 21.01 -17.08 16.57
CA PRO A 68 19.68 -17.14 15.96
C PRO A 68 18.52 -16.98 16.94
N ALA A 69 18.72 -17.33 18.21
CA ALA A 69 17.72 -17.17 19.27
C ALA A 69 17.72 -15.79 19.94
N ALA A 70 18.64 -14.90 19.54
CA ALA A 70 18.72 -13.56 20.12
C ALA A 70 17.47 -12.72 19.78
N THR A 71 16.91 -12.05 20.78
CA THR A 71 15.76 -11.17 20.62
C THR A 71 16.16 -9.92 19.85
N VAL A 72 15.32 -9.50 18.90
CA VAL A 72 15.52 -8.32 18.07
C VAL A 72 14.51 -7.25 18.47
N THR A 73 14.96 -6.02 18.64
CA THR A 73 14.13 -4.87 18.93
C THR A 73 14.15 -3.87 17.77
N GLU A 74 13.16 -2.96 17.76
CA GLU A 74 13.09 -1.90 16.75
C GLU A 74 14.36 -1.03 16.71
N THR A 75 14.93 -0.75 17.89
CA THR A 75 16.15 0.07 18.01
C THR A 75 17.37 -0.60 17.40
N ASP A 76 17.40 -1.93 17.35
CA ASP A 76 18.51 -2.69 16.77
C ASP A 76 18.53 -2.63 15.24
N VAL A 77 17.36 -2.58 14.62
CA VAL A 77 17.22 -2.59 13.15
C VAL A 77 17.12 -1.19 12.54
N THR A 78 16.69 -0.20 13.28
CA THR A 78 16.51 1.17 12.79
C THR A 78 17.76 1.75 12.12
N PRO A 79 18.99 1.58 12.63
CA PRO A 79 20.19 2.11 11.99
C PRO A 79 20.47 1.53 10.60
N TYR A 80 19.94 0.35 10.30
CA TYR A 80 20.13 -0.35 9.02
C TYR A 80 19.00 -0.07 8.02
N LEU A 81 17.98 0.64 8.43
CA LEU A 81 16.86 1.05 7.58
C LEU A 81 17.07 2.51 7.13
N LYS A 82 16.99 2.74 5.82
CA LYS A 82 17.14 4.10 5.26
C LYS A 82 16.05 5.05 5.70
N ASN A 83 14.83 4.54 5.83
CA ASN A 83 13.64 5.33 6.13
C ASN A 83 12.79 4.59 7.17
N SER A 84 11.92 5.33 7.83
CA SER A 84 10.89 4.72 8.66
C SER A 84 9.99 3.84 7.78
N VAL A 85 9.98 2.55 8.08
CA VAL A 85 9.23 1.54 7.33
C VAL A 85 7.92 1.28 8.06
N VAL A 86 6.81 1.52 7.37
CA VAL A 86 5.45 1.34 7.91
C VAL A 86 4.59 0.55 6.93
N CYS A 87 3.59 -0.16 7.45
CA CYS A 87 2.66 -0.90 6.61
C CYS A 87 1.73 0.06 5.84
N PRO A 88 1.67 -0.01 4.49
CA PRO A 88 0.80 0.85 3.70
C PRO A 88 -0.70 0.63 3.96
N SER A 89 -1.05 -0.50 4.57
CA SER A 89 -2.44 -0.86 4.91
C SER A 89 -2.86 -0.36 6.30
N GLY A 90 -2.45 0.84 6.68
CA GLY A 90 -2.87 1.52 7.90
C GLY A 90 -1.83 1.62 9.01
N GLY A 91 -0.57 1.31 8.73
CA GLY A 91 0.53 1.55 9.66
C GLY A 91 0.86 3.04 9.77
N THR A 92 1.14 3.52 10.97
CA THR A 92 1.56 4.90 11.24
C THR A 92 3.00 4.99 11.73
N VAL A 93 3.43 3.99 12.49
CA VAL A 93 4.79 3.84 13.01
C VAL A 93 5.26 2.41 12.82
N PHE A 94 6.56 2.16 13.00
CA PHE A 94 7.12 0.83 12.86
C PHE A 94 6.50 -0.17 13.85
N SER A 95 6.38 0.21 15.10
CA SER A 95 5.89 -0.65 16.19
C SER A 95 4.44 -1.09 16.03
N ASP A 96 3.59 -0.31 15.34
CA ASP A 96 2.22 -0.70 15.04
C ASP A 96 2.08 -1.49 13.73
N SER A 97 3.11 -1.46 12.90
CA SER A 97 3.13 -2.09 11.58
C SER A 97 3.72 -3.50 11.59
N TYR A 98 4.78 -3.72 12.34
CA TYR A 98 5.55 -4.97 12.30
C TYR A 98 5.84 -5.52 13.69
N THR A 99 5.93 -6.85 13.76
CA THR A 99 6.38 -7.58 14.96
C THR A 99 7.73 -8.21 14.67
N LEU A 100 8.66 -7.99 15.59
CA LEU A 100 9.97 -8.62 15.60
C LEU A 100 10.00 -9.65 16.75
N ALA A 101 10.71 -10.75 16.55
CA ALA A 101 10.93 -11.77 17.58
C ALA A 101 12.42 -12.07 17.74
N THR A 102 12.90 -13.13 17.12
CA THR A 102 14.32 -13.50 17.17
C THR A 102 14.99 -13.32 15.80
N VAL A 103 16.31 -13.46 15.75
CA VAL A 103 17.08 -13.41 14.48
C VAL A 103 16.65 -14.51 13.52
N ALA A 104 16.28 -15.68 14.02
CA ALA A 104 15.82 -16.81 13.20
C ALA A 104 14.39 -16.63 12.69
N ASP A 105 13.58 -15.84 13.39
CA ASP A 105 12.19 -15.60 13.04
C ASP A 105 12.07 -14.46 12.01
N ARG A 106 11.14 -14.63 11.10
CA ARG A 106 10.84 -13.60 10.10
C ARG A 106 9.95 -12.52 10.71
N PRO A 107 10.16 -11.24 10.34
CA PRO A 107 9.24 -10.18 10.77
C PRO A 107 7.84 -10.41 10.19
N ILE A 108 6.83 -10.01 10.96
CA ILE A 108 5.41 -10.23 10.63
C ILE A 108 4.69 -8.88 10.57
N CYS A 109 3.81 -8.73 9.59
CA CYS A 109 2.92 -7.56 9.51
C CYS A 109 1.77 -7.72 10.52
N LYS A 110 1.57 -6.70 11.35
CA LYS A 110 0.46 -6.65 12.31
C LYS A 110 -0.88 -6.28 11.69
N LYS A 111 -0.86 -5.48 10.61
CA LYS A 111 -2.08 -4.94 10.00
C LYS A 111 -2.84 -5.99 9.17
N VAL A 112 -2.13 -6.75 8.37
CA VAL A 112 -2.72 -7.82 7.52
C VAL A 112 -1.82 -9.07 7.58
N PRO A 113 -1.79 -9.77 8.72
CA PRO A 113 -0.85 -10.88 8.91
C PRO A 113 -1.11 -12.09 8.01
N ALA A 114 -2.34 -12.24 7.50
CA ALA A 114 -2.71 -13.39 6.67
C ALA A 114 -2.11 -13.36 5.25
N THR A 115 -1.92 -12.18 4.68
CA THR A 115 -1.48 -12.01 3.29
C THR A 115 -0.17 -11.23 3.14
N HIS A 116 0.15 -10.38 4.10
CA HIS A 116 1.38 -9.61 4.12
C HIS A 116 2.48 -10.40 4.84
N VAL A 117 2.91 -11.48 4.22
CA VAL A 117 3.92 -12.40 4.77
C VAL A 117 5.08 -12.57 3.79
N LEU A 118 6.26 -12.79 4.32
CA LEU A 118 7.42 -13.17 3.50
C LEU A 118 7.23 -14.58 2.95
N PRO A 119 7.49 -14.78 1.65
CA PRO A 119 7.45 -16.10 1.04
C PRO A 119 8.54 -17.03 1.55
#